data_826d9e8724eab880723ca808c6281b19
#
_entry.id   826d9e8724eab880723ca808c6281b19
#
_cell.length_a   1.000
_cell.length_b   1.000
_cell.length_c   1.000
_cell.angle_alpha   90.00
_cell.angle_beta   90.00
_cell.angle_gamma   90.00
#
_symmetry.space_group_name_H-M   'P 1'
#
loop_
_entity.id
_entity.type
_entity.pdbx_description
1 polymer ?
#
loop_
_entity_poly.entity_id
_entity_poly.type
_entity_poly.pdbx_seq_one_letter_code
_entity_poly.pdbx_strand_id
1 'polypeptide(L)'
;MTDLTIKIGGNYVWIDAAVVDSANNKTPLDLVGADPATCEIDVTSGKFARLVISASGDQGSQVTADVLRGEKSVCLKRFYKINADGHLDRAVTFDPDA
;
A
#
# COMPACT_ATOMS: atom_id res chain seq x y z
N MET A 1 12.66 2.88 14.86
CA MET A 1 11.49 2.46 14.07
C MET A 1 10.78 3.71 13.53
N THR A 2 10.27 3.64 12.34
CA THR A 2 9.52 4.75 11.73
C THR A 2 8.06 4.38 11.63
N ASP A 3 7.19 5.23 12.18
CA ASP A 3 5.74 5.04 12.11
C ASP A 3 5.22 5.54 10.78
N LEU A 4 4.48 4.70 10.08
CA LEU A 4 3.89 5.01 8.79
C LEU A 4 2.40 4.73 8.80
N THR A 5 1.67 5.49 7.98
CA THR A 5 0.26 5.25 7.69
C THR A 5 0.14 4.85 6.23
N ILE A 6 -0.46 3.70 5.98
CA ILE A 6 -0.77 3.22 4.63
C ILE A 6 -2.20 3.61 4.33
N LYS A 7 -2.42 4.24 3.16
CA LYS A 7 -3.76 4.60 2.69
C LYS A 7 -3.99 3.98 1.33
N ILE A 8 -5.07 3.20 1.22
CA ILE A 8 -5.47 2.58 -0.04
C ILE A 8 -6.91 3.00 -0.32
N GLY A 9 -7.11 3.61 -1.47
CA GLY A 9 -8.42 4.10 -1.87
C GLY A 9 -8.80 3.62 -3.25
N GLY A 10 -9.94 4.10 -3.74
CA GLY A 10 -10.44 3.80 -5.06
C GLY A 10 -11.61 2.84 -5.04
N ASN A 11 -11.76 2.10 -6.12
CA ASN A 11 -12.93 1.28 -6.38
C ASN A 11 -12.51 -0.18 -6.57
N TYR A 12 -12.83 -1.02 -5.58
CA TYR A 12 -12.48 -2.45 -5.60
C TYR A 12 -13.54 -3.24 -4.82
N VAL A 13 -13.62 -4.54 -5.14
CA VAL A 13 -14.48 -5.48 -4.39
C VAL A 13 -13.72 -6.08 -3.23
N TRP A 14 -12.43 -6.35 -3.40
CA TRP A 14 -11.56 -6.95 -2.40
C TRP A 14 -10.17 -6.34 -2.49
N ILE A 15 -9.52 -6.17 -1.35
CA ILE A 15 -8.16 -5.65 -1.25
C ILE A 15 -7.39 -6.40 -0.17
N ASP A 16 -6.14 -6.69 -0.45
CA ASP A 16 -5.17 -7.21 0.51
C ASP A 16 -3.84 -6.48 0.30
N ALA A 17 -3.14 -6.21 1.38
CA ALA A 17 -1.88 -5.52 1.32
C ALA A 17 -0.94 -6.01 2.41
N ALA A 18 0.35 -5.88 2.14
CA ALA A 18 1.40 -6.22 3.09
C ALA A 18 2.60 -5.32 2.87
N VAL A 19 3.42 -5.18 3.89
CA VAL A 19 4.73 -4.53 3.78
C VAL A 19 5.81 -5.59 3.95
N VAL A 20 6.77 -5.60 3.01
CA VAL A 20 7.93 -6.48 3.05
C VAL A 20 9.15 -5.61 3.33
N ASP A 21 9.86 -5.90 4.40
CA ASP A 21 11.05 -5.15 4.80
C ASP A 21 12.30 -5.60 4.03
N SER A 22 13.44 -4.95 4.28
CA SER A 22 14.70 -5.25 3.61
C SER A 22 15.26 -6.64 3.96
N ALA A 23 14.83 -7.22 5.07
CA ALA A 23 15.18 -8.59 5.46
C ALA A 23 14.18 -9.62 4.91
N ASN A 24 13.27 -9.19 4.05
CA ASN A 24 12.26 -10.02 3.41
C ASN A 24 11.20 -10.56 4.37
N ASN A 25 10.98 -9.88 5.49
CA ASN A 25 9.90 -10.20 6.42
C ASN A 25 8.62 -9.52 5.95
N LYS A 26 7.56 -10.30 5.77
CA LYS A 26 6.26 -9.83 5.31
C LYS A 26 5.34 -9.56 6.51
N THR A 27 4.81 -8.35 6.58
CA THR A 27 3.82 -7.96 7.58
C THR A 27 2.50 -7.70 6.87
N PRO A 28 1.48 -8.56 7.05
CA PRO A 28 0.16 -8.30 6.51
C PRO A 28 -0.44 -7.04 7.14
N LEU A 29 -1.16 -6.26 6.34
CA LEU A 29 -1.80 -5.03 6.81
C LEU A 29 -3.27 -5.31 7.16
N ASP A 30 -3.67 -4.84 8.34
CA ASP A 30 -5.06 -4.87 8.77
C ASP A 30 -5.72 -3.55 8.39
N LEU A 31 -6.23 -3.49 7.17
CA LEU A 31 -6.82 -2.28 6.61
C LEU A 31 -8.21 -2.03 7.20
N VAL A 32 -8.43 -0.81 7.68
CA VAL A 32 -9.68 -0.39 8.31
C VAL A 32 -10.30 0.74 7.51
N GLY A 33 -11.59 0.64 7.28
CA GLY A 33 -12.35 1.64 6.53
C GLY A 33 -12.43 1.32 5.05
N ALA A 34 -13.06 2.23 4.33
CA ALA A 34 -13.22 2.14 2.88
C ALA A 34 -13.02 3.51 2.28
N ASP A 35 -12.19 3.60 1.26
CA ASP A 35 -11.91 4.78 0.46
C ASP A 35 -11.65 6.07 1.27
N PRO A 36 -10.52 6.17 2.01
CA PRO A 36 -9.44 5.20 2.04
C PRO A 36 -9.57 4.15 3.14
N ALA A 37 -9.10 2.95 2.87
CA ALA A 37 -8.75 1.99 3.89
C ALA A 37 -7.37 2.35 4.43
N THR A 38 -7.19 2.28 5.75
CA THR A 38 -5.95 2.73 6.39
C THR A 38 -5.39 1.68 7.33
N CYS A 39 -4.08 1.72 7.50
CA CYS A 39 -3.38 0.89 8.45
C CYS A 39 -2.13 1.61 8.93
N GLU A 40 -1.86 1.57 10.22
CA GLU A 40 -0.63 2.08 10.81
C GLU A 40 0.37 0.96 10.99
N ILE A 41 1.64 1.21 10.68
CA ILE A 41 2.71 0.23 10.70
C ILE A 41 4.03 0.87 11.10
N ASP A 42 4.89 0.12 11.77
CA ASP A 42 6.26 0.50 12.05
C ASP A 42 7.21 -0.23 11.13
N VAL A 43 8.18 0.47 10.57
CA VAL A 43 9.25 -0.12 9.77
C VAL A 43 10.62 0.30 10.27
N THR A 44 11.64 -0.47 9.95
CA THR A 44 13.02 -0.16 10.33
C THR A 44 13.51 1.06 9.57
N SER A 45 13.97 2.08 10.29
CA SER A 45 14.55 3.28 9.70
C SER A 45 15.83 2.98 8.94
N GLY A 46 16.13 3.78 7.91
CA GLY A 46 17.34 3.68 7.12
C GLY A 46 17.36 2.52 6.12
N LYS A 47 16.24 1.84 5.92
CA LYS A 47 16.15 0.71 5.00
C LYS A 47 14.90 0.80 4.14
N PHE A 48 15.04 0.48 2.85
CA PHE A 48 13.90 0.42 1.95
C PHE A 48 12.95 -0.72 2.33
N ALA A 49 11.67 -0.50 2.06
CA ALA A 49 10.63 -1.50 2.20
C ALA A 49 9.75 -1.51 0.95
N ARG A 50 8.93 -2.54 0.80
CA ARG A 50 7.98 -2.65 -0.32
C ARG A 50 6.56 -2.74 0.21
N LEU A 51 5.66 -1.99 -0.40
CA LEU A 51 4.23 -2.16 -0.22
C LEU A 51 3.73 -3.08 -1.35
N VAL A 52 3.17 -4.21 -0.98
CA VAL A 52 2.61 -5.19 -1.92
C VAL A 52 1.09 -5.13 -1.82
N ILE A 53 0.42 -4.95 -2.96
CA ILE A 53 -1.02 -4.78 -3.02
C ILE A 53 -1.61 -5.82 -3.98
N SER A 54 -2.68 -6.50 -3.53
CA SER A 54 -3.52 -7.34 -4.37
C SER A 54 -4.97 -6.86 -4.25
N ALA A 55 -5.64 -6.70 -5.36
CA ALA A 55 -7.03 -6.24 -5.39
C ALA A 55 -7.81 -6.98 -6.46
N SER A 56 -9.12 -7.03 -6.29
CA SER A 56 -10.05 -7.50 -7.31
C SER A 56 -11.23 -6.56 -7.44
N GLY A 57 -11.84 -6.53 -8.61
CA GLY A 57 -12.97 -5.67 -8.91
C GLY A 57 -13.21 -5.54 -10.41
N ASP A 58 -13.91 -4.51 -10.79
CA ASP A 58 -14.25 -4.26 -12.19
C ASP A 58 -13.05 -3.78 -12.98
N GLN A 59 -12.89 -4.28 -14.20
CA GLN A 59 -11.85 -3.84 -15.13
C GLN A 59 -11.84 -2.32 -15.27
N GLY A 60 -10.65 -1.72 -15.19
CA GLY A 60 -10.47 -0.28 -15.37
C GLY A 60 -10.76 0.55 -14.13
N SER A 61 -11.26 -0.05 -13.06
CA SER A 61 -11.43 0.65 -11.78
C SER A 61 -10.08 1.05 -11.22
N GLN A 62 -10.03 2.26 -10.65
CA GLN A 62 -8.79 2.81 -10.11
C GLN A 62 -8.60 2.42 -8.66
N VAL A 63 -7.38 2.00 -8.33
CA VAL A 63 -6.92 1.76 -6.97
C VAL A 63 -5.76 2.70 -6.68
N THR A 64 -5.80 3.39 -5.55
CA THR A 64 -4.75 4.33 -5.16
C THR A 64 -4.02 3.81 -3.92
N ALA A 65 -2.73 4.09 -3.83
CA ALA A 65 -1.92 3.73 -2.69
C ALA A 65 -0.99 4.87 -2.31
N ASP A 66 -0.89 5.14 -1.02
CA ASP A 66 -0.01 6.15 -0.47
C ASP A 66 0.59 5.66 0.84
N VAL A 67 1.81 6.07 1.13
CA VAL A 67 2.51 5.78 2.39
C VAL A 67 2.92 7.11 2.98
N LEU A 68 2.49 7.37 4.23
CA LEU A 68 2.68 8.65 4.88
C LEU A 68 3.47 8.51 6.18
N ARG A 69 4.41 9.41 6.38
CA ARG A 69 5.05 9.63 7.68
C ARG A 69 4.49 10.93 8.25
N GLY A 70 3.54 10.82 9.19
CA GLY A 70 2.75 11.96 9.60
C GLY A 70 1.90 12.44 8.42
N GLU A 71 2.12 13.68 7.97
CA GLU A 71 1.42 14.25 6.82
C GLU A 71 2.24 14.20 5.53
N LYS A 72 3.49 13.72 5.60
CA LYS A 72 4.38 13.67 4.45
C LYS A 72 4.29 12.33 3.74
N SER A 73 4.03 12.36 2.44
CA SER A 73 4.10 11.17 1.61
C SER A 73 5.57 10.75 1.42
N VAL A 74 5.92 9.54 1.85
CA VAL A 74 7.25 8.96 1.66
C VAL A 74 7.31 8.08 0.41
N CYS A 75 6.17 7.85 -0.19
CA CYS A 75 6.02 7.19 -1.48
C CYS A 75 5.00 8.02 -2.24
N LEU A 76 5.35 8.55 -3.40
CA LEU A 76 4.42 9.32 -4.19
C LEU A 76 3.14 8.52 -4.40
N LYS A 77 1.99 9.16 -4.20
CA LYS A 77 0.70 8.51 -4.36
C LYS A 77 0.63 7.80 -5.71
N ARG A 78 0.32 6.52 -5.69
CA ARG A 78 0.28 5.68 -6.88
C ARG A 78 -1.16 5.44 -7.32
N PHE A 79 -1.33 5.37 -8.63
CA PHE A 79 -2.62 5.14 -9.26
C PHE A 79 -2.50 3.91 -10.14
N TYR A 80 -3.32 2.89 -9.87
CA TYR A 80 -3.32 1.64 -10.62
C TYR A 80 -4.71 1.36 -11.15
N LYS A 81 -4.81 0.57 -12.22
CA LYS A 81 -6.09 0.13 -12.77
C LYS A 81 -6.19 -1.38 -12.71
N ILE A 82 -7.37 -1.87 -12.35
CA ILE A 82 -7.68 -3.30 -12.34
C ILE A 82 -7.64 -3.83 -13.79
N ASN A 83 -6.98 -4.97 -13.95
CA ASN A 83 -6.77 -5.60 -15.26
C ASN A 83 -8.07 -6.15 -15.87
N ALA A 84 -7.96 -6.59 -17.12
CA ALA A 84 -9.08 -7.21 -17.84
C ALA A 84 -9.61 -8.49 -17.19
N ASP A 85 -8.79 -9.19 -16.42
CA ASP A 85 -9.17 -10.39 -15.66
C ASP A 85 -9.77 -10.08 -14.28
N GLY A 86 -9.94 -8.81 -13.93
CA GLY A 86 -10.52 -8.40 -12.66
C GLY A 86 -9.55 -8.41 -11.49
N HIS A 87 -8.25 -8.47 -11.74
CA HIS A 87 -7.21 -8.50 -10.72
C HIS A 87 -6.20 -7.38 -10.86
N LEU A 88 -5.57 -7.05 -9.74
CA LEU A 88 -4.46 -6.10 -9.68
C LEU A 88 -3.44 -6.64 -8.68
N ASP A 89 -2.18 -6.77 -9.11
CA ASP A 89 -1.06 -7.10 -8.24
C ASP A 89 0.06 -6.10 -8.52
N ARG A 90 0.49 -5.37 -7.48
CA ARG A 90 1.54 -4.36 -7.60
C ARG A 90 2.41 -4.35 -6.35
N ALA A 91 3.66 -3.98 -6.55
CA ALA A 91 4.62 -3.75 -5.48
C ALA A 91 5.29 -2.40 -5.70
N VAL A 92 5.44 -1.63 -4.63
CA VAL A 92 6.08 -0.31 -4.64
C VAL A 92 7.17 -0.30 -3.59
N THR A 93 8.40 -0.02 -4.00
CA THR A 93 9.52 0.18 -3.08
C THR A 93 9.52 1.62 -2.60
N PHE A 94 9.69 1.82 -1.30
CA PHE A 94 9.72 3.15 -0.72
C PHE A 94 10.80 3.25 0.36
N ASP A 95 11.25 4.49 0.59
CA ASP A 95 12.15 4.83 1.68
C ASP A 95 11.33 5.40 2.84
N PRO A 96 11.26 4.71 4.00
CA PRO A 96 10.46 5.19 5.13
C PRO A 96 10.91 6.54 5.68
N ASP A 97 12.15 6.92 5.39
CA ASP A 97 12.76 8.16 5.90
C ASP A 97 12.79 9.30 4.87
N ALA A 98 12.16 9.07 3.73
CA ALA A 98 12.15 10.06 2.65
C ALA A 98 11.49 11.38 3.02
#